data_08c6a639b33a39bf55bddecd56ed2df9
#
_entry.id   08c6a639b33a39bf55bddecd56ed2df9
#
_cell.length_a   1.000
_cell.length_b   1.000
_cell.length_c   1.000
_cell.angle_alpha   90.00
_cell.angle_beta   90.00
_cell.angle_gamma   90.00
#
_symmetry.space_group_name_H-M   'P 1'
#
loop_
_entity.id
_entity.type
_entity.pdbx_description
1 polymer ?
#
loop_
_entity_poly.entity_id
_entity_poly.type
_entity_poly.pdbx_seq_one_letter_code
_entity_poly.pdbx_strand_id
1 'polypeptide(L)'
;MHNHLKKFALVAVAALSVVSCSGTGADARASAQPQGTSGGTGGTRAGGGARRGGGGPVPVVTAKAQSKAVPVTIPAVGTAQALASVQIRAQTTGQLSDVHFAEGQDVRKGQLLFTLDPRPFEAALSQADAVLARDTATANNAERQKASYEDLYKRGLIPRDQYETQRASTDSLQATLAADRAAVDNAKLNLAYTKIVAPMSGRTGALGVHVGDLVRANDTTPLVIINQVSPIYVSFSVPGRYLGDIRRYQAQKKLVVQARGQAPIAPGAQAPPPPAPTPSAAGQTVAPGQGATVVAPEGLLEDGVVTFIDNTVDASTGTITLKGTFQNADQGLWPGLFVQVTLNLTTENGVIVVPATAVQPSASGQYVYVVKADRTAEIRPVTVARQFGEEMIIAQGLTAGEEVVTDGQLRLTPGAQVSIAGPRGAGPGEAGQGGQGGRGGQGGQPGRGRGRRNSQ
;
A
#
# COMPACT_ATOMS: atom_id res chain seq x y z
N MET A 1 18.38 -29.17 43.22
CA MET A 1 18.34 -28.59 44.59
C MET A 1 17.65 -27.22 44.52
N HIS A 2 16.50 -27.18 45.21
CA HIS A 2 15.72 -26.04 45.73
C HIS A 2 15.20 -25.01 44.71
N ASN A 3 13.95 -25.05 44.27
CA ASN A 3 12.68 -24.72 44.99
C ASN A 3 12.65 -23.34 45.62
N HIS A 4 11.90 -22.37 45.02
CA HIS A 4 11.02 -21.46 45.76
C HIS A 4 9.85 -20.99 44.90
N LEU A 5 8.72 -21.55 45.18
CA LEU A 5 7.33 -21.20 45.01
C LEU A 5 6.95 -19.99 45.91
N LYS A 6 6.25 -18.98 45.42
CA LYS A 6 5.28 -18.09 46.17
C LYS A 6 4.40 -17.41 45.12
N LYS A 7 3.18 -17.79 44.91
CA LYS A 7 1.88 -17.57 45.56
C LYS A 7 1.68 -16.14 46.12
N PHE A 8 0.76 -15.39 45.49
CA PHE A 8 -0.19 -14.45 46.09
C PHE A 8 -1.19 -14.11 44.96
N ALA A 9 -2.41 -14.56 45.07
CA ALA A 9 -3.57 -14.19 45.87
C ALA A 9 -4.40 -13.09 45.21
N LEU A 10 -5.47 -13.51 44.71
CA LEU A 10 -6.87 -13.14 44.50
C LEU A 10 -7.34 -11.95 45.37
N VAL A 11 -7.94 -10.92 44.73
CA VAL A 11 -9.01 -10.13 45.35
C VAL A 11 -10.10 -9.83 44.31
N ALA A 12 -11.24 -10.42 44.49
CA ALA A 12 -12.51 -10.10 43.86
C ALA A 12 -13.21 -9.02 44.67
N VAL A 13 -13.77 -7.99 44.01
CA VAL A 13 -14.83 -7.16 44.60
C VAL A 13 -15.92 -6.99 43.56
N ALA A 14 -17.04 -7.58 43.90
CA ALA A 14 -18.34 -7.38 43.27
C ALA A 14 -18.99 -6.13 43.87
N ALA A 15 -19.62 -5.32 43.05
CA ALA A 15 -20.65 -4.38 43.50
C ALA A 15 -21.77 -4.32 42.47
N LEU A 16 -22.88 -4.89 42.86
CA LEU A 16 -24.23 -4.76 42.33
C LEU A 16 -24.73 -3.33 42.53
N SER A 17 -25.44 -2.76 41.56
CA SER A 17 -26.49 -1.80 41.79
C SER A 17 -27.53 -1.88 40.68
N VAL A 18 -28.64 -2.44 41.03
CA VAL A 18 -29.95 -2.44 40.36
C VAL A 18 -30.63 -1.11 40.65
N VAL A 19 -31.11 -0.40 39.63
CA VAL A 19 -32.22 0.54 39.77
C VAL A 19 -33.17 0.33 38.60
N SER A 20 -34.33 -0.19 39.00
CA SER A 20 -35.58 -0.31 38.29
C SER A 20 -36.35 1.01 38.45
N CYS A 21 -36.94 1.54 37.37
CA CYS A 21 -38.16 2.33 37.48
C CYS A 21 -39.03 2.16 36.23
N SER A 22 -40.15 1.55 36.49
CA SER A 22 -41.36 1.43 35.73
C SER A 22 -42.06 2.79 35.56
N GLY A 23 -42.78 2.99 34.45
CA GLY A 23 -43.67 4.11 34.21
C GLY A 23 -44.62 3.82 33.06
N THR A 24 -45.73 3.24 33.36
CA THR A 24 -47.02 3.07 32.68
C THR A 24 -47.64 4.37 32.16
N GLY A 25 -48.44 4.29 31.08
CA GLY A 25 -49.44 5.27 30.64
C GLY A 25 -49.75 5.14 29.16
N ALA A 26 -50.60 4.36 28.79
CA ALA A 26 -51.96 4.25 28.26
C ALA A 26 -52.61 5.58 27.86
N ASP A 27 -53.22 5.63 26.69
CA ASP A 27 -54.57 5.95 26.23
C ASP A 27 -54.53 6.50 24.78
N ALA A 28 -55.06 5.84 23.80
CA ALA A 28 -56.38 5.67 23.25
C ALA A 28 -57.17 6.97 22.97
N ARG A 29 -57.56 7.15 21.72
CA ARG A 29 -58.82 7.65 21.11
C ARG A 29 -58.52 8.22 19.74
N ALA A 30 -58.94 7.63 18.61
CA ALA A 30 -60.28 7.44 18.05
C ALA A 30 -61.00 8.76 17.72
N SER A 31 -61.51 8.77 16.51
CA SER A 31 -62.56 9.58 15.85
C SER A 31 -62.05 10.57 14.82
N ALA A 32 -62.64 10.79 13.67
CA ALA A 32 -63.85 10.33 13.01
C ALA A 32 -63.85 10.95 11.60
N GLN A 33 -64.39 10.25 10.66
CA GLN A 33 -64.84 10.84 9.37
C GLN A 33 -65.96 11.87 9.58
N PRO A 34 -66.17 12.76 8.62
CA PRO A 34 -67.49 12.78 8.02
C PRO A 34 -67.49 12.73 6.49
N GLN A 35 -68.49 11.99 6.01
CA GLN A 35 -69.03 11.96 4.70
C GLN A 35 -69.68 13.29 4.35
N GLY A 36 -69.61 13.72 3.10
CA GLY A 36 -70.41 14.79 2.52
C GLY A 36 -70.74 14.47 1.07
N THR A 37 -71.94 14.05 0.87
CA THR A 37 -72.68 13.80 -0.38
C THR A 37 -73.11 15.06 -1.09
N SER A 38 -73.06 15.08 -2.43
CA SER A 38 -74.08 15.56 -3.41
C SER A 38 -73.34 15.82 -4.71
N GLY A 39 -73.66 15.29 -5.89
CA GLY A 39 -74.94 15.32 -6.53
C GLY A 39 -74.80 16.22 -7.72
N GLY A 40 -74.74 15.70 -8.98
CA GLY A 40 -74.70 16.58 -10.15
C GLY A 40 -74.57 15.77 -11.47
N THR A 41 -75.69 15.47 -11.98
CA THR A 41 -76.10 14.86 -13.28
C THR A 41 -75.43 15.48 -14.54
N GLY A 42 -75.20 14.60 -15.53
CA GLY A 42 -75.56 14.86 -16.91
C GLY A 42 -74.43 15.06 -17.90
N GLY A 43 -74.31 14.18 -18.87
CA GLY A 43 -73.60 14.50 -20.09
C GLY A 43 -73.02 13.29 -20.84
N THR A 44 -73.89 12.43 -21.36
CA THR A 44 -73.61 11.46 -22.42
C THR A 44 -73.05 12.16 -23.66
N ARG A 45 -71.83 11.81 -24.07
CA ARG A 45 -71.44 11.86 -25.46
C ARG A 45 -70.57 10.65 -25.79
N ALA A 46 -71.16 9.74 -26.50
CA ALA A 46 -70.50 8.70 -27.27
C ALA A 46 -69.58 9.31 -28.33
N GLY A 47 -68.35 8.89 -28.33
CA GLY A 47 -67.37 9.23 -29.37
C GLY A 47 -66.31 8.15 -29.40
N GLY A 48 -66.60 7.05 -30.15
CA GLY A 48 -65.66 5.98 -30.39
C GLY A 48 -64.37 6.46 -31.05
N GLY A 49 -63.30 5.99 -30.51
CA GLY A 49 -61.97 6.16 -31.05
C GLY A 49 -61.06 5.14 -30.40
N ALA A 50 -61.23 3.87 -30.82
CA ALA A 50 -60.20 2.85 -30.59
C ALA A 50 -58.92 3.34 -31.29
N ARG A 51 -58.08 4.10 -30.55
CA ARG A 51 -56.69 4.29 -30.96
C ARG A 51 -56.00 2.96 -30.73
N ARG A 52 -55.98 2.11 -31.77
CA ARG A 52 -54.96 1.07 -31.93
C ARG A 52 -53.64 1.79 -31.78
N GLY A 53 -52.97 1.56 -30.68
CA GLY A 53 -51.58 1.98 -30.46
C GLY A 53 -50.70 1.32 -31.52
N GLY A 54 -50.48 2.02 -32.61
CA GLY A 54 -49.42 1.70 -33.55
C GLY A 54 -48.13 2.05 -32.90
N GLY A 55 -47.58 1.14 -32.06
CA GLY A 55 -46.24 1.26 -31.51
C GLY A 55 -45.25 1.03 -32.66
N GLY A 56 -44.75 2.13 -33.24
CA GLY A 56 -43.55 2.03 -34.09
C GLY A 56 -42.40 1.42 -33.31
N PRO A 57 -41.40 0.86 -33.99
CA PRO A 57 -40.24 0.25 -33.32
C PRO A 57 -39.62 1.24 -32.35
N VAL A 58 -39.40 0.82 -31.10
CA VAL A 58 -38.82 1.66 -30.03
C VAL A 58 -37.35 1.82 -30.35
N PRO A 59 -36.84 3.08 -30.45
CA PRO A 59 -35.43 3.29 -30.66
C PRO A 59 -34.63 2.94 -29.37
N VAL A 60 -33.65 2.05 -29.51
CA VAL A 60 -32.79 1.55 -28.41
C VAL A 60 -31.34 1.58 -28.82
N VAL A 61 -30.47 1.78 -27.86
CA VAL A 61 -29.01 1.58 -28.02
C VAL A 61 -28.68 0.19 -27.51
N THR A 62 -27.91 -0.56 -28.26
CA THR A 62 -27.50 -1.92 -27.90
C THR A 62 -26.00 -2.05 -27.76
N ALA A 63 -25.57 -3.00 -26.94
CA ALA A 63 -24.18 -3.45 -26.84
C ALA A 63 -24.15 -4.97 -26.94
N LYS A 64 -23.06 -5.52 -27.48
CA LYS A 64 -22.89 -6.98 -27.56
C LYS A 64 -22.30 -7.52 -26.27
N ALA A 65 -22.84 -8.60 -25.76
CA ALA A 65 -22.25 -9.38 -24.69
C ALA A 65 -20.90 -9.95 -25.16
N GLN A 66 -19.82 -9.58 -24.50
CA GLN A 66 -18.47 -9.97 -24.89
C GLN A 66 -17.94 -11.04 -23.94
N SER A 67 -17.17 -11.98 -24.48
CA SER A 67 -16.38 -12.91 -23.68
C SER A 67 -14.98 -12.31 -23.47
N LYS A 68 -14.65 -12.02 -22.23
CA LYS A 68 -13.36 -11.40 -21.85
C LYS A 68 -12.64 -12.21 -20.78
N ALA A 69 -11.33 -12.02 -20.71
CA ALA A 69 -10.53 -12.42 -19.57
C ALA A 69 -10.55 -11.27 -18.54
N VAL A 70 -11.12 -11.52 -17.37
CA VAL A 70 -11.30 -10.51 -16.33
C VAL A 70 -10.53 -10.91 -15.08
N PRO A 71 -9.64 -10.04 -14.55
CA PRO A 71 -8.92 -10.33 -13.33
C PRO A 71 -9.86 -10.27 -12.11
N VAL A 72 -9.63 -11.19 -11.17
CA VAL A 72 -10.25 -11.17 -9.84
C VAL A 72 -9.30 -10.41 -8.92
N THR A 73 -9.63 -9.15 -8.65
CA THR A 73 -8.78 -8.24 -7.88
C THR A 73 -9.40 -7.89 -6.55
N ILE A 74 -8.55 -7.69 -5.55
CA ILE A 74 -8.92 -7.16 -4.24
C ILE A 74 -8.20 -5.84 -4.06
N PRO A 75 -8.91 -4.71 -4.02
CA PRO A 75 -8.31 -3.42 -3.69
C PRO A 75 -8.00 -3.36 -2.18
N ALA A 76 -6.87 -2.79 -1.83
CA ALA A 76 -6.42 -2.58 -0.47
C ALA A 76 -5.59 -1.30 -0.38
N VAL A 77 -5.40 -0.82 0.85
CA VAL A 77 -4.44 0.25 1.14
C VAL A 77 -3.28 -0.35 1.90
N GLY A 78 -2.08 0.02 1.51
CA GLY A 78 -0.86 -0.46 2.14
C GLY A 78 0.09 0.67 2.51
N THR A 79 1.13 0.30 3.24
CA THR A 79 2.24 1.17 3.60
C THR A 79 3.54 0.53 3.13
N ALA A 80 4.35 1.30 2.42
CA ALA A 80 5.68 0.87 2.01
C ALA A 80 6.61 0.80 3.23
N GLN A 81 7.41 -0.24 3.33
CA GLN A 81 8.33 -0.50 4.43
C GLN A 81 9.68 -0.94 3.86
N ALA A 82 10.78 -0.48 4.47
CA ALA A 82 12.09 -0.98 4.10
C ALA A 82 12.14 -2.51 4.24
N LEU A 83 12.80 -3.19 3.30
CA LEU A 83 13.02 -4.64 3.38
C LEU A 83 13.77 -5.01 4.67
N ALA A 84 14.78 -4.22 4.99
CA ALA A 84 15.54 -4.29 6.23
C ALA A 84 15.92 -2.87 6.67
N SER A 85 15.94 -2.66 7.97
CA SER A 85 16.37 -1.40 8.60
C SER A 85 17.36 -1.71 9.70
N VAL A 86 18.54 -1.10 9.66
CA VAL A 86 19.58 -1.33 10.64
C VAL A 86 20.01 0.01 11.24
N GLN A 87 20.00 0.09 12.56
CA GLN A 87 20.52 1.21 13.30
C GLN A 87 22.01 0.96 13.59
N ILE A 88 22.85 1.83 13.05
CA ILE A 88 24.30 1.75 13.26
C ILE A 88 24.62 2.45 14.58
N ARG A 89 25.29 1.74 15.47
CA ARG A 89 25.73 2.22 16.79
C ARG A 89 27.22 1.94 16.96
N ALA A 90 27.87 2.76 17.77
CA ALA A 90 29.26 2.52 18.16
C ALA A 90 29.34 1.31 19.10
N GLN A 91 30.33 0.45 18.91
CA GLN A 91 30.62 -0.70 19.79
C GLN A 91 31.68 -0.34 20.84
N THR A 92 32.43 0.74 20.61
CA THR A 92 33.41 1.28 21.55
C THR A 92 33.19 2.78 21.75
N THR A 93 33.64 3.30 22.87
CA THR A 93 33.53 4.73 23.18
C THR A 93 34.75 5.47 22.63
N GLY A 94 34.51 6.55 21.87
CA GLY A 94 35.58 7.34 21.27
C GLY A 94 35.06 8.62 20.64
N GLN A 95 35.96 9.55 20.32
CA GLN A 95 35.63 10.76 19.59
C GLN A 95 35.46 10.42 18.10
N LEU A 96 34.41 10.95 17.44
CA LEU A 96 34.20 10.80 16.03
C LEU A 96 35.20 11.66 15.25
N SER A 97 36.09 11.00 14.49
CA SER A 97 37.15 11.66 13.71
C SER A 97 36.63 12.05 12.33
N ASP A 98 36.02 11.11 11.63
CA ASP A 98 35.60 11.30 10.26
C ASP A 98 34.29 10.59 9.93
N VAL A 99 33.53 11.19 8.97
CA VAL A 99 32.34 10.63 8.35
C VAL A 99 32.63 10.46 6.85
N HIS A 100 32.47 9.23 6.33
CA HIS A 100 32.91 8.87 4.96
C HIS A 100 31.74 8.75 3.96
N PHE A 101 30.59 9.28 4.27
CA PHE A 101 29.41 9.29 3.38
C PHE A 101 28.62 10.59 3.56
N ALA A 102 27.73 10.88 2.62
CA ALA A 102 26.77 11.96 2.72
C ALA A 102 25.41 11.42 3.20
N GLU A 103 24.62 12.26 3.87
CA GLU A 103 23.24 11.92 4.23
C GLU A 103 22.42 11.58 2.99
N GLY A 104 21.58 10.53 3.07
CA GLY A 104 20.79 10.07 1.96
C GLY A 104 21.55 9.34 0.85
N GLN A 105 22.84 9.05 1.04
CA GLN A 105 23.66 8.31 0.06
C GLN A 105 23.35 6.80 0.12
N ASP A 106 23.42 6.15 -1.04
CA ASP A 106 23.40 4.69 -1.10
C ASP A 106 24.79 4.13 -0.76
N VAL A 107 24.82 3.22 0.22
CA VAL A 107 26.03 2.57 0.72
C VAL A 107 26.00 1.08 0.46
N ARG A 108 27.17 0.46 0.31
CA ARG A 108 27.33 -0.97 0.11
C ARG A 108 27.73 -1.67 1.41
N LYS A 109 27.34 -2.92 1.56
CA LYS A 109 27.84 -3.76 2.67
C LYS A 109 29.37 -3.74 2.73
N GLY A 110 29.92 -3.49 3.93
CA GLY A 110 31.36 -3.40 4.18
C GLY A 110 31.95 -2.01 3.90
N GLN A 111 31.19 -1.07 3.36
CA GLN A 111 31.67 0.30 3.16
C GLN A 111 31.94 0.99 4.50
N LEU A 112 33.07 1.68 4.61
CA LEU A 112 33.43 2.47 5.81
C LEU A 112 32.46 3.67 5.90
N LEU A 113 31.87 3.83 7.07
CA LEU A 113 30.91 4.90 7.37
C LEU A 113 31.50 5.94 8.30
N PHE A 114 32.06 5.50 9.41
CA PHE A 114 32.62 6.37 10.44
C PHE A 114 33.98 5.87 10.90
N THR A 115 34.82 6.79 11.30
CA THR A 115 36.09 6.51 11.95
C THR A 115 36.10 7.23 13.31
N LEU A 116 36.31 6.48 14.38
CA LEU A 116 36.59 7.02 15.69
C LEU A 116 38.11 7.27 15.81
N ASP A 117 38.53 8.15 16.72
CA ASP A 117 39.95 8.39 16.99
C ASP A 117 40.66 7.07 17.38
N PRO A 118 41.56 6.53 16.53
CA PRO A 118 42.20 5.24 16.78
C PRO A 118 43.36 5.32 17.77
N ARG A 119 43.91 6.51 18.03
CA ARG A 119 45.15 6.70 18.78
C ARG A 119 45.15 6.05 20.18
N PRO A 120 44.08 6.16 21.00
CA PRO A 120 44.05 5.48 22.30
C PRO A 120 44.07 3.94 22.17
N PHE A 121 43.41 3.41 21.13
CA PHE A 121 43.32 1.98 20.88
C PHE A 121 44.62 1.42 20.29
N GLU A 122 45.31 2.17 19.44
CA GLU A 122 46.63 1.83 18.92
C GLU A 122 47.68 1.81 20.05
N ALA A 123 47.63 2.78 20.98
CA ALA A 123 48.49 2.80 22.15
C ALA A 123 48.22 1.57 23.06
N ALA A 124 46.96 1.21 23.29
CA ALA A 124 46.57 0.04 24.07
C ALA A 124 47.05 -1.27 23.41
N LEU A 125 46.91 -1.37 22.09
CA LEU A 125 47.42 -2.52 21.32
C LEU A 125 48.95 -2.61 21.45
N SER A 126 49.66 -1.50 21.22
CA SER A 126 51.13 -1.47 21.36
C SER A 126 51.60 -1.88 22.74
N GLN A 127 50.90 -1.44 23.80
CA GLN A 127 51.16 -1.87 25.16
C GLN A 127 50.96 -3.37 25.33
N ALA A 128 49.85 -3.94 24.86
CA ALA A 128 49.58 -5.37 24.98
C ALA A 128 50.60 -6.19 24.19
N ASP A 129 51.00 -5.77 22.99
CA ASP A 129 52.06 -6.41 22.20
C ASP A 129 53.41 -6.37 22.92
N ALA A 130 53.76 -5.28 23.57
CA ALA A 130 55.00 -5.19 24.35
C ALA A 130 55.02 -6.14 25.57
N VAL A 131 53.87 -6.30 26.25
CA VAL A 131 53.71 -7.27 27.35
C VAL A 131 53.89 -8.70 26.81
N LEU A 132 53.19 -9.04 25.74
CA LEU A 132 53.32 -10.35 25.10
C LEU A 132 54.75 -10.64 24.64
N ALA A 133 55.45 -9.67 24.07
CA ALA A 133 56.86 -9.81 23.66
C ALA A 133 57.78 -10.09 24.85
N ARG A 134 57.64 -9.34 25.96
CA ARG A 134 58.38 -9.56 27.18
C ARG A 134 58.17 -10.99 27.76
N ASP A 135 56.89 -11.39 27.89
CA ASP A 135 56.55 -12.67 28.51
C ASP A 135 56.85 -13.85 27.60
N THR A 136 56.82 -13.64 26.28
CA THR A 136 57.32 -14.59 25.30
C THR A 136 58.80 -14.85 25.46
N ALA A 137 59.62 -13.81 25.69
CA ALA A 137 61.07 -13.96 25.96
C ALA A 137 61.31 -14.75 27.27
N THR A 138 60.50 -14.44 28.28
CA THR A 138 60.57 -15.12 29.59
C THR A 138 60.21 -16.60 29.48
N ALA A 139 59.09 -16.91 28.81
CA ALA A 139 58.63 -18.26 28.60
C ALA A 139 59.62 -19.08 27.74
N ASN A 140 60.17 -18.51 26.66
CA ASN A 140 61.20 -19.14 25.86
C ASN A 140 62.46 -19.46 26.65
N ASN A 141 62.83 -18.63 27.64
CA ASN A 141 63.94 -18.93 28.52
C ASN A 141 63.60 -20.08 29.44
N ALA A 142 62.41 -20.06 30.06
CA ALA A 142 61.92 -21.15 30.92
C ALA A 142 61.82 -22.48 30.18
N GLU A 143 61.41 -22.50 28.92
CA GLU A 143 61.31 -23.70 28.07
C GLU A 143 62.72 -24.28 27.82
N ARG A 144 63.71 -23.44 27.51
CA ARG A 144 65.11 -23.88 27.40
C ARG A 144 65.65 -24.45 28.71
N GLN A 145 65.33 -23.83 29.85
CA GLN A 145 65.70 -24.33 31.17
C GLN A 145 65.03 -25.67 31.44
N LYS A 146 63.72 -25.79 31.17
CA LYS A 146 62.98 -27.07 31.32
C LYS A 146 63.63 -28.19 30.49
N ALA A 147 63.98 -27.95 29.23
CA ALA A 147 64.69 -28.90 28.39
C ALA A 147 66.02 -29.33 28.94
N SER A 148 66.81 -28.42 29.50
CA SER A 148 68.06 -28.70 30.23
C SER A 148 67.83 -29.55 31.47
N TYR A 149 66.83 -29.23 32.30
CA TYR A 149 66.50 -29.99 33.50
C TYR A 149 65.96 -31.38 33.14
N GLU A 150 65.22 -31.52 32.06
CA GLU A 150 64.74 -32.79 31.55
C GLU A 150 65.92 -33.74 31.16
N ASP A 151 66.95 -33.20 30.45
CA ASP A 151 68.14 -33.98 30.11
C ASP A 151 68.95 -34.39 31.33
N LEU A 152 69.12 -33.48 32.30
CA LEU A 152 69.81 -33.79 33.55
C LEU A 152 69.06 -34.84 34.39
N TYR A 153 67.74 -34.79 34.44
CA TYR A 153 66.88 -35.78 35.09
C TYR A 153 66.98 -37.13 34.41
N LYS A 154 66.94 -37.20 33.09
CA LYS A 154 67.11 -38.47 32.33
C LYS A 154 68.46 -39.09 32.56
N ARG A 155 69.50 -38.33 32.85
CA ARG A 155 70.85 -38.80 33.22
C ARG A 155 70.99 -39.11 34.72
N GLY A 156 69.94 -38.95 35.53
CA GLY A 156 69.98 -39.19 36.96
C GLY A 156 70.81 -38.14 37.77
N LEU A 157 71.08 -36.98 37.20
CA LEU A 157 71.92 -35.95 37.82
C LEU A 157 71.16 -34.99 38.74
N ILE A 158 69.82 -34.96 38.68
CA ILE A 158 68.96 -34.13 39.52
C ILE A 158 67.80 -34.93 40.06
N PRO A 159 67.26 -34.53 41.28
CA PRO A 159 66.03 -35.14 41.83
C PRO A 159 64.81 -34.84 40.96
N ARG A 160 63.80 -35.71 41.05
CA ARG A 160 62.51 -35.51 40.32
C ARG A 160 61.81 -34.22 40.67
N ASP A 161 61.81 -33.85 41.95
CA ASP A 161 61.12 -32.68 42.43
C ASP A 161 61.66 -31.37 41.79
N GLN A 162 62.94 -31.29 41.48
CA GLN A 162 63.54 -30.13 40.79
C GLN A 162 63.05 -30.05 39.32
N TYR A 163 62.97 -31.17 38.64
CA TYR A 163 62.42 -31.21 37.28
C TYR A 163 60.93 -30.84 37.23
N GLU A 164 60.12 -31.45 38.17
CA GLU A 164 58.70 -31.13 38.26
C GLU A 164 58.42 -29.67 38.61
N THR A 165 59.21 -29.09 39.49
CA THR A 165 59.15 -27.63 39.83
C THR A 165 59.42 -26.76 38.58
N GLN A 166 60.48 -27.06 37.83
CA GLN A 166 60.80 -26.31 36.60
C GLN A 166 59.73 -26.49 35.51
N ARG A 167 59.19 -27.69 35.39
CA ARG A 167 58.10 -27.98 34.47
C ARG A 167 56.85 -27.17 34.85
N ALA A 168 56.43 -27.23 36.12
CA ALA A 168 55.28 -26.49 36.61
C ALA A 168 55.44 -24.95 36.41
N SER A 169 56.64 -24.43 36.61
CA SER A 169 56.98 -23.04 36.36
C SER A 169 56.84 -22.68 34.88
N THR A 170 57.32 -23.56 34.00
CA THR A 170 57.23 -23.35 32.55
C THR A 170 55.76 -23.42 32.08
N ASP A 171 54.99 -24.41 32.58
CA ASP A 171 53.58 -24.55 32.26
C ASP A 171 52.75 -23.30 32.71
N SER A 172 53.11 -22.73 33.88
CA SER A 172 52.54 -21.47 34.38
C SER A 172 52.82 -20.29 33.43
N LEU A 173 54.08 -20.18 32.97
CA LEU A 173 54.45 -19.11 32.02
C LEU A 173 53.77 -19.28 30.65
N GLN A 174 53.58 -20.49 30.20
CA GLN A 174 52.79 -20.79 28.97
C GLN A 174 51.33 -20.39 29.13
N ALA A 175 50.74 -20.61 30.31
CA ALA A 175 49.39 -20.14 30.61
C ALA A 175 49.31 -18.58 30.61
N THR A 176 50.34 -17.91 31.14
CA THR A 176 50.45 -16.44 31.09
C THR A 176 50.48 -15.94 29.62
N LEU A 177 51.28 -16.58 28.76
CA LEU A 177 51.32 -16.25 27.32
C LEU A 177 49.98 -16.42 26.65
N ALA A 178 49.22 -17.43 27.01
CA ALA A 178 47.86 -17.59 26.45
C ALA A 178 46.94 -16.43 26.87
N ALA A 179 47.04 -15.95 28.10
CA ALA A 179 46.32 -14.80 28.59
C ALA A 179 46.74 -13.50 27.87
N ASP A 180 48.06 -13.29 27.66
CA ASP A 180 48.58 -12.12 26.95
C ASP A 180 48.16 -12.10 25.49
N ARG A 181 48.14 -13.22 24.81
CA ARG A 181 47.60 -13.34 23.46
C ARG A 181 46.15 -12.96 23.40
N ALA A 182 45.33 -13.40 24.35
CA ALA A 182 43.94 -13.01 24.44
C ALA A 182 43.79 -11.49 24.71
N ALA A 183 44.69 -10.88 25.50
CA ALA A 183 44.71 -9.43 25.72
C ALA A 183 45.05 -8.65 24.43
N VAL A 184 46.01 -9.12 23.65
CA VAL A 184 46.37 -8.56 22.33
C VAL A 184 45.18 -8.68 21.38
N ASP A 185 44.53 -9.82 21.32
CA ASP A 185 43.37 -10.04 20.45
C ASP A 185 42.19 -9.13 20.82
N ASN A 186 41.98 -8.91 22.13
CA ASN A 186 40.99 -7.95 22.62
C ASN A 186 41.34 -6.51 22.22
N ALA A 187 42.60 -6.09 22.36
CA ALA A 187 43.05 -4.75 21.94
C ALA A 187 42.89 -4.57 20.41
N LYS A 188 43.19 -5.57 19.61
CA LYS A 188 42.94 -5.58 18.14
C LYS A 188 41.47 -5.44 17.78
N LEU A 189 40.60 -6.16 18.50
CA LEU A 189 39.15 -6.09 18.30
C LEU A 189 38.62 -4.68 18.61
N ASN A 190 39.07 -4.09 19.73
CA ASN A 190 38.69 -2.72 20.10
C ASN A 190 39.18 -1.69 19.07
N LEU A 191 40.38 -1.86 18.53
CA LEU A 191 40.88 -1.05 17.42
C LEU A 191 40.06 -1.24 16.16
N ALA A 192 39.64 -2.49 15.83
CA ALA A 192 38.75 -2.73 14.69
C ALA A 192 37.39 -2.04 14.84
N TYR A 193 36.87 -1.94 16.04
CA TYR A 193 35.60 -1.25 16.33
C TYR A 193 35.67 0.28 16.15
N THR A 194 36.85 0.88 16.03
CA THR A 194 36.99 2.28 15.68
C THR A 194 36.59 2.58 14.23
N LYS A 195 36.61 1.55 13.35
CA LYS A 195 36.19 1.63 11.96
C LYS A 195 34.78 1.04 11.83
N ILE A 196 33.78 1.90 11.76
CA ILE A 196 32.39 1.50 11.69
C ILE A 196 31.99 1.33 10.23
N VAL A 197 31.63 0.10 9.83
CA VAL A 197 31.28 -0.25 8.47
C VAL A 197 29.80 -0.60 8.33
N ALA A 198 29.24 -0.45 7.14
CA ALA A 198 27.87 -0.81 6.83
C ALA A 198 27.68 -2.34 6.87
N PRO A 199 26.77 -2.89 7.70
CA PRO A 199 26.51 -4.34 7.78
C PRO A 199 25.69 -4.84 6.58
N MET A 200 25.00 -3.94 5.89
CA MET A 200 24.18 -4.22 4.71
C MET A 200 24.24 -3.07 3.72
N SER A 201 23.87 -3.37 2.47
CA SER A 201 23.67 -2.32 1.46
C SER A 201 22.30 -1.66 1.65
N GLY A 202 22.23 -0.34 1.44
CA GLY A 202 21.01 0.42 1.58
C GLY A 202 21.26 1.92 1.55
N ARG A 203 20.23 2.70 1.77
CA ARG A 203 20.28 4.16 1.82
C ARG A 203 20.43 4.66 3.24
N THR A 204 21.35 5.57 3.47
CA THR A 204 21.57 6.20 4.77
C THR A 204 20.49 7.23 5.06
N GLY A 205 20.08 7.33 6.32
CA GLY A 205 19.25 8.40 6.84
C GLY A 205 20.07 9.63 7.23
N ALA A 206 19.45 10.48 8.06
CA ALA A 206 20.13 11.62 8.67
C ALA A 206 21.18 11.17 9.68
N LEU A 207 22.24 11.96 9.84
CA LEU A 207 23.28 11.76 10.84
C LEU A 207 22.76 12.11 12.23
N GLY A 208 22.95 11.18 13.17
CA GLY A 208 22.66 11.42 14.59
C GLY A 208 23.79 12.08 15.36
N VAL A 209 24.98 12.23 14.75
CA VAL A 209 26.21 12.71 15.38
C VAL A 209 27.07 13.49 14.36
N HIS A 210 27.95 14.35 14.86
CA HIS A 210 28.83 15.16 14.04
C HIS A 210 30.30 14.87 14.36
N VAL A 211 31.18 15.21 13.40
CA VAL A 211 32.64 15.12 13.61
C VAL A 211 33.05 15.95 14.83
N GLY A 212 33.79 15.33 15.72
CA GLY A 212 34.18 15.91 16.99
C GLY A 212 33.36 15.49 18.21
N ASP A 213 32.17 14.90 17.98
CA ASP A 213 31.31 14.39 19.05
C ASP A 213 31.95 13.19 19.77
N LEU A 214 31.68 13.07 21.05
CA LEU A 214 32.02 11.88 21.83
C LEU A 214 30.88 10.86 21.72
N VAL A 215 31.14 9.76 21.05
CA VAL A 215 30.20 8.63 20.92
C VAL A 215 30.46 7.60 22.01
N ARG A 216 29.40 7.09 22.62
CA ARG A 216 29.50 6.04 23.64
C ARG A 216 29.10 4.68 23.07
N ALA A 217 29.74 3.63 23.60
CA ALA A 217 29.39 2.27 23.23
C ALA A 217 27.92 1.99 23.58
N ASN A 218 27.18 1.40 22.62
CA ASN A 218 25.78 1.00 22.78
C ASN A 218 24.82 2.14 23.21
N ASP A 219 25.11 3.38 22.81
CA ASP A 219 24.21 4.51 23.07
C ASP A 219 22.82 4.25 22.46
N THR A 220 21.80 4.83 23.08
CA THR A 220 20.40 4.73 22.61
C THR A 220 20.20 5.43 21.27
N THR A 221 20.94 6.51 21.02
CA THR A 221 20.89 7.25 19.77
C THR A 221 21.77 6.58 18.72
N PRO A 222 21.22 6.13 17.59
CA PRO A 222 22.01 5.57 16.51
C PRO A 222 22.82 6.66 15.81
N LEU A 223 24.01 6.31 15.32
CA LEU A 223 24.85 7.20 14.51
C LEU A 223 24.19 7.52 13.16
N VAL A 224 23.61 6.50 12.53
CA VAL A 224 22.84 6.58 11.30
C VAL A 224 21.93 5.35 11.19
N ILE A 225 20.82 5.50 10.50
CA ILE A 225 19.92 4.38 10.14
C ILE A 225 20.15 4.07 8.66
N ILE A 226 20.35 2.81 8.33
CA ILE A 226 20.44 2.33 6.95
C ILE A 226 19.17 1.56 6.63
N ASN A 227 18.44 1.99 5.59
CA ASN A 227 17.24 1.34 5.10
C ASN A 227 17.51 0.72 3.74
N GLN A 228 17.17 -0.56 3.59
CA GLN A 228 17.14 -1.19 2.29
C GLN A 228 15.84 -0.85 1.59
N VAL A 229 15.93 0.02 0.56
CA VAL A 229 14.77 0.53 -0.17
C VAL A 229 14.57 -0.17 -1.52
N SER A 230 15.55 -0.94 -1.98
CA SER A 230 15.47 -1.74 -3.22
C SER A 230 16.10 -3.12 -2.94
N PRO A 231 15.28 -4.20 -2.99
CA PRO A 231 13.82 -4.23 -3.06
C PRO A 231 13.14 -3.66 -1.81
N ILE A 232 11.82 -3.38 -1.89
CA ILE A 232 11.02 -2.80 -0.80
C ILE A 232 9.81 -3.70 -0.49
N TYR A 233 9.31 -3.66 0.73
CA TYR A 233 8.03 -4.28 1.10
C TYR A 233 6.89 -3.27 1.04
N VAL A 234 5.71 -3.74 0.64
CA VAL A 234 4.44 -3.07 0.91
C VAL A 234 3.62 -3.98 1.81
N SER A 235 3.29 -3.49 2.98
CA SER A 235 2.40 -4.15 3.94
C SER A 235 1.00 -3.63 3.72
N PHE A 236 0.02 -4.50 3.50
CA PHE A 236 -1.38 -4.13 3.25
C PHE A 236 -2.33 -5.12 3.91
N SER A 237 -3.53 -4.64 4.25
CA SER A 237 -4.53 -5.43 4.96
C SER A 237 -5.69 -5.76 4.04
N VAL A 238 -6.12 -7.03 4.07
CA VAL A 238 -7.23 -7.55 3.26
C VAL A 238 -8.28 -8.17 4.18
N PRO A 239 -9.59 -8.00 3.93
CA PRO A 239 -10.62 -8.63 4.73
C PRO A 239 -10.43 -10.15 4.83
N GLY A 240 -10.55 -10.70 6.03
CA GLY A 240 -10.29 -12.11 6.33
C GLY A 240 -11.17 -13.11 5.56
N ARG A 241 -12.35 -12.65 5.08
CA ARG A 241 -13.22 -13.48 4.21
C ARG A 241 -12.52 -13.98 2.94
N TYR A 242 -11.52 -13.27 2.45
CA TYR A 242 -10.77 -13.65 1.25
C TYR A 242 -9.61 -14.62 1.54
N LEU A 243 -9.33 -14.92 2.82
CA LEU A 243 -8.18 -15.77 3.20
C LEU A 243 -8.22 -17.16 2.54
N GLY A 244 -9.42 -17.77 2.45
CA GLY A 244 -9.58 -19.07 1.81
C GLY A 244 -9.17 -19.05 0.35
N ASP A 245 -9.60 -18.03 -0.39
CA ASP A 245 -9.27 -17.86 -1.81
C ASP A 245 -7.79 -17.51 -2.00
N ILE A 246 -7.26 -16.61 -1.20
CA ILE A 246 -5.84 -16.23 -1.23
C ILE A 246 -4.96 -17.46 -1.05
N ARG A 247 -5.21 -18.29 -0.04
CA ARG A 247 -4.44 -19.52 0.22
C ARG A 247 -4.57 -20.54 -0.91
N ARG A 248 -5.78 -20.70 -1.45
CA ARG A 248 -6.04 -21.62 -2.57
C ARG A 248 -5.25 -21.21 -3.82
N TYR A 249 -5.27 -19.93 -4.19
CA TYR A 249 -4.57 -19.46 -5.39
C TYR A 249 -3.05 -19.36 -5.16
N GLN A 250 -2.60 -19.03 -3.96
CA GLN A 250 -1.18 -19.00 -3.62
C GLN A 250 -0.53 -20.39 -3.69
N ALA A 251 -1.28 -21.45 -3.38
CA ALA A 251 -0.81 -22.82 -3.50
C ALA A 251 -0.57 -23.23 -4.98
N GLN A 252 -1.23 -22.57 -5.92
CA GLN A 252 -1.12 -22.84 -7.36
C GLN A 252 -0.07 -21.97 -8.04
N LYS A 253 0.02 -20.69 -7.66
CA LYS A 253 0.95 -19.70 -8.25
C LYS A 253 1.27 -18.58 -7.27
N LYS A 254 2.39 -17.90 -7.51
CA LYS A 254 2.69 -16.66 -6.79
C LYS A 254 1.66 -15.60 -7.14
N LEU A 255 1.06 -14.98 -6.13
CA LEU A 255 0.09 -13.92 -6.32
C LEU A 255 0.80 -12.62 -6.71
N VAL A 256 0.35 -12.03 -7.78
CA VAL A 256 0.84 -10.73 -8.26
C VAL A 256 0.08 -9.63 -7.52
N VAL A 257 0.80 -8.63 -7.09
CA VAL A 257 0.25 -7.45 -6.42
C VAL A 257 0.79 -6.21 -7.11
N GLN A 258 -0.09 -5.27 -7.40
CA GLN A 258 0.26 -3.99 -7.99
C GLN A 258 0.15 -2.91 -6.92
N ALA A 259 1.18 -2.08 -6.80
CA ALA A 259 1.17 -0.92 -5.93
C ALA A 259 1.20 0.34 -6.79
N ARG A 260 0.25 1.25 -6.51
CA ARG A 260 0.24 2.58 -7.09
C ARG A 260 0.66 3.57 -6.03
N GLY A 261 1.85 4.13 -6.18
CA GLY A 261 2.32 5.25 -5.37
C GLY A 261 1.44 6.47 -5.60
N GLN A 262 1.09 7.18 -4.54
CA GLN A 262 0.45 8.48 -4.68
C GLN A 262 1.52 9.43 -5.23
N ALA A 263 1.28 10.03 -6.39
CA ALA A 263 2.18 11.06 -6.91
C ALA A 263 2.39 12.12 -5.82
N PRO A 264 3.62 12.60 -5.61
CA PRO A 264 3.86 13.68 -4.67
C PRO A 264 2.97 14.84 -5.06
N ILE A 265 2.12 15.30 -4.12
CA ILE A 265 1.35 16.53 -4.31
C ILE A 265 2.38 17.62 -4.57
N ALA A 266 2.38 18.17 -5.78
CA ALA A 266 3.28 19.27 -6.13
C ALA A 266 3.14 20.36 -5.05
N PRO A 267 4.24 20.87 -4.49
CA PRO A 267 4.17 21.93 -3.49
C PRO A 267 3.50 23.17 -4.13
N GLY A 268 2.24 23.43 -3.75
CA GLY A 268 1.40 24.49 -4.32
C GLY A 268 0.00 24.06 -4.74
N ALA A 269 -0.30 22.78 -4.84
CA ALA A 269 -1.67 22.32 -5.04
C ALA A 269 -2.43 22.40 -3.70
N GLN A 270 -3.08 23.54 -3.46
CA GLN A 270 -4.03 23.68 -2.36
C GLN A 270 -5.16 22.68 -2.56
N ALA A 271 -5.48 21.93 -1.51
CA ALA A 271 -6.70 21.14 -1.46
C ALA A 271 -7.89 22.08 -1.79
N PRO A 272 -8.83 21.66 -2.66
CA PRO A 272 -9.99 22.48 -2.92
C PRO A 272 -10.67 22.81 -1.59
N PRO A 273 -11.01 24.08 -1.33
CA PRO A 273 -11.69 24.47 -0.10
C PRO A 273 -13.02 23.71 0.00
N PRO A 274 -13.44 23.32 1.22
CA PRO A 274 -14.74 22.69 1.41
C PRO A 274 -15.82 23.62 0.83
N PRO A 275 -16.86 23.09 0.17
CA PRO A 275 -17.91 23.91 -0.42
C PRO A 275 -18.54 24.77 0.68
N ALA A 276 -18.44 26.09 0.50
CA ALA A 276 -19.10 27.04 1.37
C ALA A 276 -20.63 26.84 1.30
N PRO A 277 -21.37 26.99 2.38
CA PRO A 277 -22.82 26.88 2.36
C PRO A 277 -23.38 28.02 1.47
N THR A 278 -23.98 27.63 0.37
CA THR A 278 -24.64 28.55 -0.56
C THR A 278 -25.86 29.19 0.10
N PRO A 279 -25.98 30.53 0.11
CA PRO A 279 -27.27 31.15 0.35
C PRO A 279 -28.16 30.98 -0.89
N SER A 280 -29.35 30.48 -0.65
CA SER A 280 -30.41 30.32 -1.63
C SER A 280 -30.74 31.65 -2.28
N ALA A 281 -30.44 31.79 -3.57
CA ALA A 281 -31.03 32.87 -4.38
C ALA A 281 -31.44 32.29 -5.74
N ALA A 282 -32.69 32.48 -6.03
CA ALA A 282 -33.40 32.04 -7.21
C ALA A 282 -32.80 32.62 -8.50
N GLY A 283 -32.71 31.81 -9.55
CA GLY A 283 -32.77 32.20 -10.94
C GLY A 283 -31.46 32.61 -11.58
N GLN A 284 -30.63 31.63 -11.99
CA GLN A 284 -29.75 31.77 -13.14
C GLN A 284 -29.58 30.41 -13.83
N THR A 285 -29.97 30.37 -15.09
CA THR A 285 -29.77 29.25 -16.01
C THR A 285 -28.27 29.02 -16.20
N VAL A 286 -27.74 27.92 -15.66
CA VAL A 286 -26.36 27.49 -15.88
C VAL A 286 -26.34 26.69 -17.17
N ALA A 287 -25.56 27.15 -18.14
CA ALA A 287 -25.17 26.39 -19.33
C ALA A 287 -24.41 25.13 -18.92
N PRO A 288 -24.56 23.99 -19.64
CA PRO A 288 -23.82 22.75 -19.32
C PRO A 288 -22.34 23.00 -19.69
N GLY A 289 -21.54 23.31 -18.67
CA GLY A 289 -20.10 23.45 -18.75
C GLY A 289 -19.45 22.06 -18.61
N GLN A 290 -18.54 21.81 -19.51
CA GLN A 290 -17.65 20.71 -19.68
C GLN A 290 -17.21 20.13 -18.33
N GLY A 291 -17.55 18.85 -18.10
CA GLY A 291 -16.99 18.07 -17.01
C GLY A 291 -15.48 18.01 -17.17
N ALA A 292 -14.77 18.74 -16.31
CA ALA A 292 -13.35 18.55 -16.15
C ALA A 292 -13.14 17.12 -15.63
N THR A 293 -12.75 16.25 -16.53
CA THR A 293 -12.22 14.93 -16.15
C THR A 293 -10.98 15.22 -15.32
N VAL A 294 -11.08 15.08 -14.01
CA VAL A 294 -9.93 15.05 -13.12
C VAL A 294 -9.18 13.78 -13.50
N VAL A 295 -8.24 13.89 -14.43
CA VAL A 295 -7.24 12.88 -14.67
C VAL A 295 -6.44 12.83 -13.37
N ALA A 296 -6.70 11.84 -12.54
CA ALA A 296 -5.84 11.55 -11.41
C ALA A 296 -4.42 11.37 -11.97
N PRO A 297 -3.40 12.04 -11.42
CA PRO A 297 -2.05 11.89 -11.92
C PRO A 297 -1.72 10.40 -11.89
N GLU A 298 -1.23 9.88 -13.01
CA GLU A 298 -0.79 8.47 -13.14
C GLU A 298 0.34 8.26 -12.13
N GLY A 299 -0.01 7.78 -10.94
CA GLY A 299 0.96 7.39 -9.94
C GLY A 299 1.78 6.21 -10.48
N LEU A 300 3.05 6.18 -10.12
CA LEU A 300 3.96 5.10 -10.47
C LEU A 300 3.30 3.75 -10.13
N LEU A 301 3.11 2.91 -11.16
CA LEU A 301 2.54 1.57 -11.00
C LEU A 301 3.71 0.59 -10.95
N GLU A 302 3.91 -0.09 -9.83
CA GLU A 302 4.88 -1.15 -9.69
C GLU A 302 4.22 -2.51 -9.48
N ASP A 303 4.77 -3.52 -10.14
CA ASP A 303 4.38 -4.91 -9.96
C ASP A 303 5.26 -5.58 -8.90
N GLY A 304 4.63 -6.30 -8.00
CA GLY A 304 5.28 -7.06 -6.96
C GLY A 304 4.65 -8.44 -6.79
N VAL A 305 5.22 -9.20 -5.87
CA VAL A 305 4.76 -10.55 -5.56
C VAL A 305 4.48 -10.65 -4.06
N VAL A 306 3.34 -11.27 -3.69
CA VAL A 306 3.03 -11.57 -2.29
C VAL A 306 4.01 -12.61 -1.78
N THR A 307 4.80 -12.22 -0.78
CA THR A 307 5.85 -13.06 -0.16
C THR A 307 5.48 -13.53 1.24
N PHE A 308 4.56 -12.81 1.90
CA PHE A 308 4.16 -13.13 3.26
C PHE A 308 2.66 -12.94 3.46
N ILE A 309 2.05 -13.87 4.15
CA ILE A 309 0.68 -13.80 4.67
C ILE A 309 0.79 -14.02 6.17
N ASP A 310 0.19 -13.14 6.96
CA ASP A 310 0.19 -13.27 8.41
C ASP A 310 -0.53 -14.56 8.83
N ASN A 311 -0.16 -15.09 9.97
CA ASN A 311 -0.77 -16.28 10.56
C ASN A 311 -1.98 -15.95 11.44
N THR A 312 -2.23 -14.67 11.69
CA THR A 312 -3.32 -14.17 12.55
C THR A 312 -4.20 -13.19 11.78
N VAL A 313 -5.50 -13.24 12.06
CA VAL A 313 -6.49 -12.24 11.64
C VAL A 313 -6.66 -11.26 12.79
N ASP A 314 -6.52 -9.98 12.52
CA ASP A 314 -6.81 -8.94 13.52
C ASP A 314 -8.30 -8.97 13.86
N ALA A 315 -8.62 -9.32 15.11
CA ALA A 315 -9.98 -9.46 15.58
C ALA A 315 -10.74 -8.12 15.64
N SER A 316 -10.05 -6.99 15.75
CA SER A 316 -10.65 -5.67 15.82
C SER A 316 -11.15 -5.17 14.46
N THR A 317 -10.43 -5.49 13.40
CA THR A 317 -10.72 -5.05 12.03
C THR A 317 -11.26 -6.16 11.13
N GLY A 318 -11.12 -7.43 11.54
CA GLY A 318 -11.45 -8.60 10.71
C GLY A 318 -10.56 -8.75 9.48
N THR A 319 -9.37 -8.14 9.49
CA THR A 319 -8.44 -8.15 8.35
C THR A 319 -7.21 -9.03 8.62
N ILE A 320 -6.59 -9.48 7.55
CA ILE A 320 -5.30 -10.18 7.58
C ILE A 320 -4.26 -9.34 6.86
N THR A 321 -3.06 -9.28 7.44
CA THR A 321 -1.93 -8.53 6.87
C THR A 321 -1.16 -9.39 5.88
N LEU A 322 -0.89 -8.82 4.70
CA LEU A 322 -0.03 -9.39 3.68
C LEU A 322 1.15 -8.47 3.42
N LYS A 323 2.27 -9.04 2.96
CA LYS A 323 3.40 -8.26 2.47
C LYS A 323 3.72 -8.68 1.04
N GLY A 324 3.79 -7.70 0.16
CA GLY A 324 4.29 -7.83 -1.20
C GLY A 324 5.71 -7.30 -1.31
N THR A 325 6.56 -7.98 -2.06
CA THR A 325 7.91 -7.52 -2.39
C THR A 325 7.91 -6.88 -3.77
N PHE A 326 8.44 -5.69 -3.86
CA PHE A 326 8.58 -4.88 -5.06
C PHE A 326 10.05 -4.59 -5.32
N GLN A 327 10.48 -4.57 -6.57
CA GLN A 327 11.89 -4.32 -6.92
C GLN A 327 12.32 -2.88 -6.64
N ASN A 328 11.39 -1.93 -6.83
CA ASN A 328 11.60 -0.50 -6.57
C ASN A 328 12.89 0.04 -7.21
N ALA A 329 13.11 -0.32 -8.49
CA ALA A 329 14.31 0.09 -9.22
C ALA A 329 14.39 1.62 -9.38
N ASP A 330 13.25 2.24 -9.61
CA ASP A 330 13.12 3.70 -9.79
C ASP A 330 13.01 4.45 -8.46
N GLN A 331 13.09 3.73 -7.33
CA GLN A 331 12.95 4.29 -5.97
C GLN A 331 11.68 5.14 -5.80
N GLY A 332 10.61 4.81 -6.52
CA GLY A 332 9.32 5.51 -6.44
C GLY A 332 8.54 5.20 -5.16
N LEU A 333 8.79 4.05 -4.55
CA LEU A 333 8.23 3.68 -3.26
C LEU A 333 9.23 4.01 -2.14
N TRP A 334 8.77 4.81 -1.17
CA TRP A 334 9.57 5.18 -0.01
C TRP A 334 9.00 4.59 1.27
N PRO A 335 9.84 4.14 2.21
CA PRO A 335 9.39 3.69 3.53
C PRO A 335 8.52 4.74 4.22
N GLY A 336 7.34 4.32 4.70
CA GLY A 336 6.34 5.20 5.29
C GLY A 336 5.29 5.74 4.32
N LEU A 337 5.46 5.58 3.01
CA LEU A 337 4.49 6.06 2.02
C LEU A 337 3.24 5.16 2.01
N PHE A 338 2.06 5.79 1.99
CA PHE A 338 0.81 5.10 1.73
C PHE A 338 0.64 4.83 0.24
N VAL A 339 0.24 3.63 -0.10
CA VAL A 339 0.07 3.17 -1.48
C VAL A 339 -1.28 2.48 -1.66
N GLN A 340 -1.89 2.68 -2.82
CA GLN A 340 -3.04 1.88 -3.23
C GLN A 340 -2.52 0.56 -3.79
N VAL A 341 -3.06 -0.52 -3.27
CA VAL A 341 -2.64 -1.89 -3.62
C VAL A 341 -3.78 -2.60 -4.30
N THR A 342 -3.50 -3.27 -5.40
CA THR A 342 -4.43 -4.16 -6.08
C THR A 342 -3.85 -5.57 -6.08
N LEU A 343 -4.42 -6.44 -5.27
CA LEU A 343 -4.05 -7.86 -5.23
C LEU A 343 -4.79 -8.61 -6.33
N ASN A 344 -4.07 -9.23 -7.25
CA ASN A 344 -4.63 -10.04 -8.32
C ASN A 344 -4.59 -11.53 -7.92
N LEU A 345 -5.76 -12.12 -7.66
CA LEU A 345 -5.88 -13.52 -7.26
C LEU A 345 -5.75 -14.44 -8.46
N THR A 346 -6.53 -14.17 -9.50
CA THR A 346 -6.58 -14.97 -10.73
C THR A 346 -7.17 -14.15 -11.86
N THR A 347 -7.06 -14.66 -13.09
CA THR A 347 -7.77 -14.13 -14.24
C THR A 347 -8.79 -15.19 -14.69
N GLU A 348 -10.04 -14.84 -14.64
CA GLU A 348 -11.12 -15.69 -15.14
C GLU A 348 -11.25 -15.47 -16.64
N ASN A 349 -11.03 -16.52 -17.42
CA ASN A 349 -11.13 -16.48 -18.88
C ASN A 349 -12.53 -16.84 -19.34
N GLY A 350 -13.01 -16.18 -20.38
CA GLY A 350 -14.28 -16.53 -21.02
C GLY A 350 -15.52 -16.08 -20.24
N VAL A 351 -15.38 -15.14 -19.30
CA VAL A 351 -16.55 -14.58 -18.59
C VAL A 351 -17.31 -13.62 -19.50
N ILE A 352 -18.65 -13.67 -19.39
CA ILE A 352 -19.51 -12.80 -20.18
C ILE A 352 -19.65 -11.47 -19.48
N VAL A 353 -19.32 -10.38 -20.18
CA VAL A 353 -19.43 -9.02 -19.70
C VAL A 353 -20.39 -8.21 -20.53
N VAL A 354 -21.16 -7.35 -19.87
CA VAL A 354 -22.08 -6.39 -20.49
C VAL A 354 -21.89 -5.04 -19.79
N PRO A 355 -22.16 -3.90 -20.46
CA PRO A 355 -22.17 -2.60 -19.80
C PRO A 355 -23.14 -2.59 -18.61
N ALA A 356 -22.77 -1.95 -17.51
CA ALA A 356 -23.59 -1.91 -16.29
C ALA A 356 -24.98 -1.29 -16.55
N THR A 357 -25.08 -0.38 -17.52
CA THR A 357 -26.34 0.25 -17.95
C THR A 357 -27.34 -0.73 -18.54
N ALA A 358 -26.89 -1.90 -19.05
CA ALA A 358 -27.79 -2.90 -19.63
C ALA A 358 -28.55 -3.71 -18.57
N VAL A 359 -28.00 -3.80 -17.34
CA VAL A 359 -28.59 -4.60 -16.27
C VAL A 359 -29.57 -3.76 -15.46
N GLN A 360 -30.82 -4.25 -15.38
CA GLN A 360 -31.92 -3.57 -14.67
C GLN A 360 -32.32 -4.36 -13.41
N PRO A 361 -32.52 -3.67 -12.29
CA PRO A 361 -33.05 -4.30 -11.09
C PRO A 361 -34.56 -4.54 -11.20
N SER A 362 -35.04 -5.65 -10.63
CA SER A 362 -36.45 -5.98 -10.49
C SER A 362 -36.72 -6.53 -9.10
N ALA A 363 -37.99 -6.59 -8.70
CA ALA A 363 -38.39 -7.21 -7.44
C ALA A 363 -38.02 -8.70 -7.35
N SER A 364 -37.88 -9.39 -8.50
CA SER A 364 -37.49 -10.81 -8.58
C SER A 364 -36.03 -11.06 -8.86
N GLY A 365 -35.19 -10.03 -8.92
CA GLY A 365 -33.76 -10.11 -9.24
C GLY A 365 -33.33 -9.13 -10.32
N GLN A 366 -32.25 -9.47 -11.02
CA GLN A 366 -31.73 -8.62 -12.12
C GLN A 366 -32.09 -9.23 -13.46
N TYR A 367 -32.35 -8.39 -14.46
CA TYR A 367 -32.67 -8.79 -15.80
C TYR A 367 -32.02 -7.88 -16.84
N VAL A 368 -31.95 -8.35 -18.04
CA VAL A 368 -31.53 -7.60 -19.23
C VAL A 368 -32.58 -7.73 -20.34
N TYR A 369 -32.65 -6.74 -21.23
CA TYR A 369 -33.35 -6.87 -22.46
C TYR A 369 -32.42 -7.40 -23.56
N VAL A 370 -32.70 -8.58 -24.10
CA VAL A 370 -31.96 -9.16 -25.22
C VAL A 370 -32.71 -8.88 -26.50
N VAL A 371 -32.03 -8.39 -27.52
CA VAL A 371 -32.59 -8.18 -28.88
C VAL A 371 -32.39 -9.44 -29.67
N LYS A 372 -33.50 -10.05 -30.10
CA LYS A 372 -33.50 -11.22 -30.98
C LYS A 372 -33.21 -10.84 -32.44
N ALA A 373 -32.94 -11.85 -33.26
CA ALA A 373 -32.71 -11.66 -34.70
C ALA A 373 -33.93 -11.07 -35.46
N ASP A 374 -35.16 -11.27 -34.94
CA ASP A 374 -36.40 -10.68 -35.42
C ASP A 374 -36.64 -9.23 -34.94
N ARG A 375 -35.64 -8.65 -34.28
CA ARG A 375 -35.69 -7.29 -33.67
C ARG A 375 -36.78 -7.13 -32.61
N THR A 376 -37.08 -8.17 -31.87
CA THR A 376 -37.96 -8.10 -30.69
C THR A 376 -37.13 -8.12 -29.42
N ALA A 377 -37.57 -7.34 -28.40
CA ALA A 377 -36.94 -7.27 -27.08
C ALA A 377 -37.54 -8.39 -26.19
N GLU A 378 -36.68 -9.25 -25.67
CA GLU A 378 -36.99 -10.26 -24.67
C GLU A 378 -36.42 -9.89 -23.31
N ILE A 379 -37.22 -9.97 -22.24
CA ILE A 379 -36.75 -9.89 -20.89
C ILE A 379 -36.12 -11.23 -20.52
N ARG A 380 -34.84 -11.18 -20.10
CA ARG A 380 -34.13 -12.36 -19.62
C ARG A 380 -33.56 -12.14 -18.24
N PRO A 381 -33.95 -12.97 -17.26
CA PRO A 381 -33.34 -12.90 -15.92
C PRO A 381 -31.86 -13.29 -16.02
N VAL A 382 -31.01 -12.55 -15.31
CA VAL A 382 -29.57 -12.79 -15.28
C VAL A 382 -29.08 -12.82 -13.85
N THR A 383 -28.06 -13.65 -13.62
CA THR A 383 -27.32 -13.66 -12.35
C THR A 383 -26.02 -12.90 -12.54
N VAL A 384 -25.90 -11.75 -11.90
CA VAL A 384 -24.67 -10.96 -11.89
C VAL A 384 -23.72 -11.54 -10.85
N ALA A 385 -22.48 -11.84 -11.26
CA ALA A 385 -21.43 -12.32 -10.36
C ALA A 385 -20.81 -11.15 -9.59
N ARG A 386 -20.37 -10.13 -10.31
CA ARG A 386 -19.76 -8.91 -9.75
C ARG A 386 -19.67 -7.81 -10.80
N GLN A 387 -19.39 -6.61 -10.34
CA GLN A 387 -19.08 -5.48 -11.21
C GLN A 387 -17.56 -5.38 -11.43
N PHE A 388 -17.16 -5.01 -12.64
CA PHE A 388 -15.78 -4.75 -13.02
C PHE A 388 -15.70 -3.45 -13.84
N GLY A 389 -15.29 -2.36 -13.18
CA GLY A 389 -15.32 -1.02 -13.76
C GLY A 389 -16.74 -0.61 -14.18
N GLU A 390 -16.93 -0.29 -15.44
CA GLU A 390 -18.24 0.06 -16.06
C GLU A 390 -18.99 -1.16 -16.61
N GLU A 391 -18.44 -2.36 -16.48
CA GLU A 391 -19.03 -3.61 -16.98
C GLU A 391 -19.53 -4.47 -15.82
N MET A 392 -20.62 -5.23 -16.09
CA MET A 392 -21.13 -6.27 -15.19
C MET A 392 -20.75 -7.64 -15.73
N ILE A 393 -20.22 -8.49 -14.86
CA ILE A 393 -19.92 -9.90 -15.16
C ILE A 393 -21.15 -10.72 -14.91
N ILE A 394 -21.62 -11.42 -15.94
CA ILE A 394 -22.81 -12.26 -15.88
C ILE A 394 -22.40 -13.71 -15.67
N ALA A 395 -22.87 -14.30 -14.56
CA ALA A 395 -22.63 -15.71 -14.26
C ALA A 395 -23.56 -16.64 -15.02
N GLN A 396 -24.82 -16.25 -15.21
CA GLN A 396 -25.84 -17.05 -15.88
C GLN A 396 -26.88 -16.15 -16.57
N GLY A 397 -27.45 -16.65 -17.68
CA GLY A 397 -28.56 -16.01 -18.37
C GLY A 397 -28.19 -15.35 -19.69
N LEU A 398 -26.91 -15.21 -20.05
CA LEU A 398 -26.47 -14.67 -21.34
C LEU A 398 -25.39 -15.54 -22.00
N THR A 399 -25.32 -15.45 -23.32
CA THR A 399 -24.26 -16.05 -24.14
C THR A 399 -23.46 -14.96 -24.86
N ALA A 400 -22.21 -15.28 -25.18
CA ALA A 400 -21.36 -14.36 -25.92
C ALA A 400 -21.92 -14.04 -27.30
N GLY A 401 -21.92 -12.76 -27.69
CA GLY A 401 -22.44 -12.31 -28.98
C GLY A 401 -23.89 -11.85 -28.97
N GLU A 402 -24.66 -12.11 -27.90
CA GLU A 402 -26.03 -11.60 -27.78
C GLU A 402 -26.05 -10.07 -27.64
N GLU A 403 -27.03 -9.42 -28.27
CA GLU A 403 -27.20 -7.97 -28.17
C GLU A 403 -28.11 -7.61 -27.00
N VAL A 404 -27.60 -6.81 -26.08
CA VAL A 404 -28.33 -6.30 -24.91
C VAL A 404 -28.61 -4.82 -25.04
N VAL A 405 -29.77 -4.36 -24.56
CA VAL A 405 -30.16 -2.97 -24.61
C VAL A 405 -29.48 -2.19 -23.48
N THR A 406 -28.79 -1.11 -23.83
CA THR A 406 -28.10 -0.24 -22.89
C THR A 406 -28.80 1.11 -22.63
N ASP A 407 -29.66 1.53 -23.56
CA ASP A 407 -30.49 2.74 -23.42
C ASP A 407 -31.84 2.56 -24.12
N GLY A 408 -32.87 3.20 -23.58
CA GLY A 408 -34.26 3.09 -24.10
C GLY A 408 -35.13 2.04 -23.39
N GLN A 409 -34.62 1.38 -22.33
CA GLN A 409 -35.30 0.27 -21.61
C GLN A 409 -36.65 0.69 -21.02
N LEU A 410 -36.81 1.94 -20.57
CA LEU A 410 -38.05 2.42 -19.95
C LEU A 410 -39.27 2.45 -20.85
N ARG A 411 -39.05 2.36 -22.17
CA ARG A 411 -40.10 2.33 -23.19
C ARG A 411 -40.40 0.94 -23.74
N LEU A 412 -39.59 -0.04 -23.26
CA LEU A 412 -39.74 -1.43 -23.77
C LEU A 412 -40.74 -2.20 -22.95
N THR A 413 -41.58 -2.93 -23.66
CA THR A 413 -42.41 -4.02 -23.11
C THR A 413 -41.93 -5.35 -23.67
N PRO A 414 -42.15 -6.47 -22.99
CA PRO A 414 -41.77 -7.77 -23.51
C PRO A 414 -42.40 -8.00 -24.89
N GLY A 415 -41.60 -8.38 -25.89
CA GLY A 415 -42.03 -8.60 -27.27
C GLY A 415 -42.15 -7.34 -28.13
N ALA A 416 -41.79 -6.17 -27.62
CA ALA A 416 -41.78 -4.93 -28.39
C ALA A 416 -40.77 -5.00 -29.55
N GLN A 417 -41.16 -4.48 -30.71
CA GLN A 417 -40.23 -4.30 -31.83
C GLN A 417 -39.29 -3.13 -31.52
N VAL A 418 -37.97 -3.37 -31.73
CA VAL A 418 -36.93 -2.38 -31.48
C VAL A 418 -36.28 -1.91 -32.78
N SER A 419 -35.92 -0.63 -32.80
CA SER A 419 -35.06 -0.04 -33.83
C SER A 419 -33.71 0.27 -33.20
N ILE A 420 -32.66 -0.42 -33.66
CA ILE A 420 -31.31 -0.21 -33.14
C ILE A 420 -30.82 1.17 -33.63
N ALA A 421 -30.79 2.13 -32.77
CA ALA A 421 -30.13 3.42 -33.00
C ALA A 421 -28.64 3.25 -32.67
N GLY A 422 -27.76 3.57 -33.60
CA GLY A 422 -26.32 3.65 -33.26
C GLY A 422 -26.07 4.61 -32.11
N PRO A 423 -24.93 4.48 -31.40
CA PRO A 423 -24.58 5.40 -30.30
C PRO A 423 -24.70 6.83 -30.82
N ARG A 424 -25.50 7.64 -30.14
CA ARG A 424 -25.61 9.08 -30.44
C ARG A 424 -24.27 9.72 -30.17
N GLY A 425 -23.42 9.72 -31.20
CA GLY A 425 -22.32 10.66 -31.24
C GLY A 425 -22.90 12.06 -31.20
N ALA A 426 -22.39 12.94 -30.38
CA ALA A 426 -22.70 14.33 -30.39
C ALA A 426 -22.45 14.89 -31.82
N GLY A 427 -23.50 14.89 -32.64
CA GLY A 427 -23.48 15.49 -33.95
C GLY A 427 -23.59 17.01 -33.77
N PRO A 428 -22.87 17.81 -34.57
CA PRO A 428 -23.02 19.27 -34.57
C PRO A 428 -24.43 19.61 -35.03
N GLY A 429 -25.07 20.52 -34.28
CA GLY A 429 -26.44 20.99 -34.54
C GLY A 429 -26.62 21.46 -35.96
N GLU A 430 -27.59 20.83 -36.61
CA GLU A 430 -28.11 21.19 -37.91
C GLU A 430 -28.78 22.56 -37.81
N ALA A 431 -28.12 23.59 -38.37
CA ALA A 431 -28.65 24.91 -38.52
C ALA A 431 -29.86 24.85 -39.48
N GLY A 432 -31.04 25.06 -38.92
CA GLY A 432 -32.28 25.20 -39.67
C GLY A 432 -32.22 26.34 -40.68
N GLN A 433 -32.27 26.02 -41.94
CA GLN A 433 -32.64 26.92 -43.03
C GLN A 433 -34.14 27.21 -42.94
N GLY A 434 -34.48 28.47 -42.82
CA GLY A 434 -35.88 28.89 -42.91
C GLY A 434 -36.02 30.38 -43.04
N GLY A 435 -36.34 30.84 -44.27
CA GLY A 435 -37.14 32.03 -44.46
C GLY A 435 -36.48 33.26 -45.04
N GLN A 436 -36.65 33.39 -46.36
CA GLN A 436 -36.59 34.61 -47.18
C GLN A 436 -37.44 35.75 -46.64
N GLY A 437 -36.99 36.97 -46.83
CA GLY A 437 -37.93 38.13 -46.97
C GLY A 437 -37.35 39.52 -46.63
N GLY A 438 -36.91 40.27 -47.63
CA GLY A 438 -37.32 41.67 -47.72
C GLY A 438 -36.33 42.77 -47.40
N ARG A 439 -35.77 43.31 -48.48
CA ARG A 439 -35.61 44.74 -48.87
C ARG A 439 -35.07 45.81 -47.87
N GLY A 440 -34.01 46.46 -48.32
CA GLY A 440 -34.04 47.90 -48.49
C GLY A 440 -33.05 48.73 -47.64
N GLY A 441 -32.19 49.48 -48.33
CA GLY A 441 -31.73 50.81 -47.88
C GLY A 441 -30.22 50.94 -47.60
N GLN A 442 -29.52 51.28 -48.64
CA GLN A 442 -28.67 52.50 -48.90
C GLN A 442 -27.90 53.10 -47.72
N GLY A 443 -26.60 53.23 -47.91
CA GLY A 443 -25.95 54.52 -47.69
C GLY A 443 -24.76 54.59 -46.80
N GLY A 444 -23.59 54.88 -47.34
CA GLY A 444 -22.59 55.65 -46.62
C GLY A 444 -21.22 55.08 -46.36
N GLN A 445 -20.34 55.23 -47.30
CA GLN A 445 -18.87 55.31 -47.13
C GLN A 445 -18.49 56.73 -46.67
N PRO A 446 -17.23 57.13 -46.41
CA PRO A 446 -16.09 56.47 -45.76
C PRO A 446 -15.40 57.41 -44.73
N GLY A 447 -14.43 56.88 -43.99
CA GLY A 447 -13.60 57.73 -43.12
C GLY A 447 -12.26 57.12 -42.76
N ARG A 448 -11.23 57.66 -43.41
CA ARG A 448 -9.78 57.45 -43.20
C ARG A 448 -9.30 57.94 -41.84
N GLY A 449 -8.19 57.36 -41.36
CA GLY A 449 -7.26 57.99 -40.40
C GLY A 449 -6.43 56.89 -39.69
N ARG A 450 -5.27 56.56 -40.16
CA ARG A 450 -3.88 57.04 -39.96
C ARG A 450 -3.52 57.37 -38.52
N GLY A 451 -2.50 56.74 -38.07
CA GLY A 451 -1.51 57.26 -37.09
C GLY A 451 -1.03 56.22 -36.09
N ARG A 452 0.06 55.65 -36.38
CA ARG A 452 1.47 55.89 -35.93
C ARG A 452 1.77 55.57 -34.44
N ARG A 453 2.70 54.62 -34.30
CA ARG A 453 4.01 54.69 -33.56
C ARG A 453 3.97 54.94 -32.04
N ASN A 454 4.63 54.25 -31.25
CA ASN A 454 6.01 53.95 -30.91
C ASN A 454 6.09 53.33 -29.50
N SER A 455 6.91 52.32 -29.40
CA SER A 455 8.10 52.22 -28.54
C SER A 455 8.00 52.57 -27.05
N GLN A 456 8.16 51.67 -26.18
CA GLN A 456 9.38 51.31 -25.44
C GLN A 456 9.21 49.96 -24.74
#